data_48812258aafd6da7bbb6e0f90844e392
#
_entry.id   48812258aafd6da7bbb6e0f90844e392
#
_cell.length_a   1.000
_cell.length_b   1.000
_cell.length_c   1.000
_cell.angle_alpha   90.00
_cell.angle_beta   90.00
_cell.angle_gamma   90.00
#
_symmetry.space_group_name_H-M   'P 1'
#
loop_
_entity.id
_entity.type
_entity.pdbx_description
1 polymer ?
#
loop_
_entity_poly.entity_id
_entity_poly.type
_entity_poly.pdbx_seq_one_letter_code
_entity_poly.pdbx_strand_id
1 'polypeptide(L)'
;MHTHRVTQQDLNEAGAMAAVPTLLQQCIPRGTDIRVTIIGDAVFPVEIITPPDAPVDWRATRKGLRYRLCAIPAETERNCRSLLAALGLVYGAFDFIRTDSGDWYFLEVNPAGEWAWLDIELGLPMRDALIDLLYGNHQSA
;
A
#
# COMPACT_ATOMS: atom_id res chain seq x y z
N MET A 1 -14.25 5.28 -0.14
CA MET A 1 -14.95 3.98 -0.07
C MET A 1 -14.03 3.04 0.68
N HIS A 2 -14.54 2.28 1.67
CA HIS A 2 -13.73 1.36 2.47
C HIS A 2 -14.08 -0.09 2.12
N THR A 3 -13.09 -0.97 2.17
CA THR A 3 -13.27 -2.39 1.91
C THR A 3 -13.89 -3.05 3.15
N HIS A 4 -14.87 -3.93 2.97
CA HIS A 4 -15.44 -4.77 4.02
C HIS A 4 -15.64 -6.20 3.52
N ARG A 5 -15.77 -7.14 4.44
CA ARG A 5 -16.10 -8.53 4.08
C ARG A 5 -17.54 -8.61 3.64
N VAL A 6 -17.76 -9.28 2.49
CA VAL A 6 -19.13 -9.57 2.02
C VAL A 6 -19.79 -10.52 3.00
N THR A 7 -20.98 -10.16 3.46
CA THR A 7 -21.84 -10.94 4.35
C THR A 7 -22.98 -11.61 3.58
N GLN A 8 -23.69 -12.54 4.24
CA GLN A 8 -24.89 -13.12 3.65
C GLN A 8 -25.99 -12.07 3.40
N GLN A 9 -26.04 -11.03 4.21
CA GLN A 9 -26.98 -9.92 4.01
C GLN A 9 -26.63 -9.15 2.72
N ASP A 10 -25.36 -8.83 2.48
CA ASP A 10 -24.93 -8.17 1.25
C ASP A 10 -25.31 -8.99 0.01
N LEU A 11 -25.17 -10.32 0.08
CA LEU A 11 -25.56 -11.22 -1.01
C LEU A 11 -27.09 -11.24 -1.23
N ASN A 12 -27.87 -11.14 -0.18
CA ASN A 12 -29.33 -11.08 -0.29
C ASN A 12 -29.80 -9.75 -0.89
N GLU A 13 -29.01 -8.69 -0.72
CA GLU A 13 -29.24 -7.36 -1.27
C GLU A 13 -28.50 -7.14 -2.60
N ALA A 14 -28.00 -8.20 -3.24
CA ALA A 14 -27.19 -8.16 -4.46
C ALA A 14 -27.87 -7.45 -5.65
N GLY A 15 -29.20 -7.28 -5.64
CA GLY A 15 -29.92 -6.44 -6.61
C GLY A 15 -29.45 -4.98 -6.61
N ALA A 16 -29.04 -4.44 -5.46
CA ALA A 16 -28.46 -3.12 -5.37
C ALA A 16 -27.03 -3.05 -5.96
N MET A 17 -26.28 -4.14 -5.91
CA MET A 17 -24.94 -4.25 -6.50
C MET A 17 -24.95 -4.23 -8.02
N ALA A 18 -26.04 -4.67 -8.65
CA ALA A 18 -26.20 -4.65 -10.10
C ALA A 18 -26.33 -3.22 -10.68
N ALA A 19 -26.59 -2.23 -9.83
CA ALA A 19 -26.77 -0.83 -10.26
C ALA A 19 -25.44 -0.07 -10.41
N VAL A 20 -24.32 -0.56 -9.84
CA VAL A 20 -23.03 0.12 -9.87
C VAL A 20 -21.89 -0.91 -10.06
N PRO A 21 -20.82 -0.56 -10.79
CA PRO A 21 -19.64 -1.41 -10.87
C PRO A 21 -19.09 -1.70 -9.48
N THR A 22 -19.00 -2.98 -9.12
CA THR A 22 -18.53 -3.43 -7.80
C THR A 22 -17.35 -4.38 -7.97
N LEU A 23 -16.23 -4.06 -7.30
CA LEU A 23 -15.06 -4.92 -7.26
C LEU A 23 -15.20 -5.92 -6.11
N LEU A 24 -15.16 -7.21 -6.43
CA LEU A 24 -15.12 -8.30 -5.47
C LEU A 24 -13.77 -9.00 -5.59
N GLN A 25 -13.10 -9.22 -4.46
CA GLN A 25 -11.81 -9.88 -4.38
C GLN A 25 -11.84 -10.99 -3.33
N GLN A 26 -10.98 -11.98 -3.49
CA GLN A 26 -10.74 -12.97 -2.45
C GLN A 26 -10.23 -12.26 -1.19
N CYS A 27 -10.84 -12.56 -0.04
CA CYS A 27 -10.35 -12.05 1.23
C CYS A 27 -9.07 -12.81 1.61
N ILE A 28 -7.94 -12.11 1.63
CA ILE A 28 -6.68 -12.64 2.12
C ILE A 28 -6.78 -12.87 3.65
N PRO A 29 -6.26 -13.99 4.18
CA PRO A 29 -6.20 -14.22 5.62
C PRO A 29 -5.56 -13.02 6.32
N ARG A 30 -6.01 -12.72 7.55
CA ARG A 30 -5.48 -11.60 8.31
C ARG A 30 -3.97 -11.74 8.48
N GLY A 31 -3.26 -10.68 8.19
CA GLY A 31 -1.82 -10.55 8.32
C GLY A 31 -1.46 -9.12 8.69
N THR A 32 -0.26 -8.72 8.37
CA THR A 32 0.22 -7.35 8.57
C THR A 32 0.08 -6.57 7.27
N ASP A 33 -0.57 -5.41 7.33
CA ASP A 33 -0.60 -4.48 6.21
C ASP A 33 0.79 -3.86 6.01
N ILE A 34 1.27 -3.84 4.77
CA ILE A 34 2.57 -3.27 4.41
C ILE A 34 2.35 -2.20 3.34
N ARG A 35 2.87 -1.01 3.60
CA ARG A 35 3.00 0.06 2.61
C ARG A 35 4.44 0.10 2.11
N VAL A 36 4.64 -0.13 0.82
CA VAL A 36 5.96 0.05 0.18
C VAL A 36 5.88 1.28 -0.72
N THR A 37 6.56 2.34 -0.33
CA THR A 37 6.66 3.54 -1.17
C THR A 37 7.99 3.52 -1.90
N ILE A 38 7.95 3.64 -3.23
CA ILE A 38 9.14 3.77 -4.09
C ILE A 38 9.17 5.18 -4.66
N ILE A 39 10.32 5.85 -4.54
CA ILE A 39 10.59 7.20 -5.01
C ILE A 39 11.92 7.15 -5.75
N GLY A 40 11.90 7.10 -7.08
CA GLY A 40 13.11 6.84 -7.85
C GLY A 40 13.80 5.55 -7.40
N ASP A 41 15.04 5.65 -6.95
CA ASP A 41 15.81 4.51 -6.45
C ASP A 41 15.56 4.19 -4.97
N ALA A 42 14.93 5.09 -4.23
CA ALA A 42 14.65 4.90 -2.82
C ALA A 42 13.40 4.03 -2.57
N VAL A 43 13.47 3.13 -1.58
CA VAL A 43 12.39 2.22 -1.19
C VAL A 43 12.13 2.32 0.31
N PHE A 44 10.88 2.52 0.66
CA PHE A 44 10.44 2.71 2.05
C PHE A 44 9.34 1.68 2.40
N PRO A 45 9.70 0.46 2.82
CA PRO A 45 8.74 -0.54 3.25
C PRO A 45 8.37 -0.34 4.72
N VAL A 46 7.10 -0.16 5.00
CA VAL A 46 6.56 0.14 6.32
C VAL A 46 5.43 -0.81 6.68
N GLU A 47 5.55 -1.45 7.83
CA GLU A 47 4.45 -2.19 8.46
C GLU A 47 3.46 -1.23 9.09
N ILE A 48 2.18 -1.47 8.84
CA ILE A 48 1.06 -0.77 9.48
C ILE A 48 0.46 -1.73 10.51
N ILE A 49 0.78 -1.50 11.77
CA ILE A 49 0.36 -2.34 12.88
C ILE A 49 -0.98 -1.84 13.38
N THR A 50 -2.02 -2.62 13.12
CA THR A 50 -3.41 -2.31 13.51
C THR A 50 -3.76 -2.94 14.86
N PRO A 51 -4.63 -2.32 15.67
CA PRO A 51 -5.22 -2.96 16.85
C PRO A 51 -5.96 -4.25 16.48
N PRO A 52 -6.13 -5.20 17.42
CA PRO A 52 -6.81 -6.48 17.15
C PRO A 52 -8.25 -6.36 16.65
N ASP A 53 -8.94 -5.29 17.04
CA ASP A 53 -10.32 -4.95 16.72
C ASP A 53 -10.46 -4.00 15.53
N ALA A 54 -9.36 -3.69 14.84
CA ALA A 54 -9.38 -2.80 13.68
C ALA A 54 -10.23 -3.38 12.53
N PRO A 55 -10.86 -2.51 11.73
CA PRO A 55 -11.52 -2.91 10.49
C PRO A 55 -10.56 -3.63 9.53
N VAL A 56 -11.12 -4.37 8.55
CA VAL A 56 -10.32 -5.03 7.49
C VAL A 56 -9.49 -4.00 6.72
N ASP A 57 -10.07 -2.85 6.43
CA ASP A 57 -9.36 -1.73 5.82
C ASP A 57 -8.83 -0.81 6.94
N TRP A 58 -7.51 -0.81 7.16
CA TRP A 58 -6.86 0.00 8.18
C TRP A 58 -7.10 1.51 8.01
N ARG A 59 -7.39 1.95 6.78
CA ARG A 59 -7.72 3.35 6.46
C ARG A 59 -9.02 3.83 7.08
N ALA A 60 -9.89 2.89 7.46
CA ALA A 60 -11.14 3.20 8.16
C ALA A 60 -10.94 3.65 9.62
N THR A 61 -9.75 3.44 10.19
CA THR A 61 -9.38 3.94 11.51
C THR A 61 -7.97 4.51 11.49
N ARG A 62 -7.78 5.67 12.11
CA ARG A 62 -6.44 6.24 12.35
C ARG A 62 -6.01 6.09 13.81
N LYS A 63 -6.91 5.63 14.67
CA LYS A 63 -6.66 5.56 16.10
C LYS A 63 -5.95 4.25 16.45
N GLY A 64 -4.82 4.38 17.16
CA GLY A 64 -4.08 3.22 17.65
C GLY A 64 -3.20 2.53 16.61
N LEU A 65 -3.08 3.07 15.40
CA LEU A 65 -2.12 2.59 14.42
C LEU A 65 -0.68 2.86 14.89
N ARG A 66 0.20 1.93 14.61
CA ARG A 66 1.65 2.07 14.79
C ARG A 66 2.35 1.70 13.49
N TYR A 67 3.49 2.30 13.26
CA TYR A 67 4.24 2.13 12.02
C TYR A 67 5.65 1.68 12.34
N ARG A 68 6.22 0.83 11.50
CA ARG A 68 7.59 0.34 11.66
C ARG A 68 8.20 0.04 10.30
N LEU A 69 9.43 0.49 10.06
CA LEU A 69 10.22 0.02 8.92
C LEU A 69 10.36 -1.50 8.98
N CYS A 70 10.28 -2.14 7.84
CA CYS A 70 10.48 -3.58 7.71
C CYS A 70 11.40 -3.91 6.53
N ALA A 71 11.83 -5.16 6.44
CA ALA A 71 12.52 -5.65 5.25
C ALA A 71 11.50 -6.03 4.18
N ILE A 72 11.82 -5.76 2.93
CA ILE A 72 11.10 -6.24 1.76
C ILE A 72 11.89 -7.38 1.10
N PRO A 73 11.26 -8.49 0.70
CA PRO A 73 11.94 -9.52 -0.09
C PRO A 73 12.47 -8.94 -1.40
N ALA A 74 13.69 -9.31 -1.78
CA ALA A 74 14.33 -8.78 -2.98
C ALA A 74 13.52 -9.05 -4.27
N GLU A 75 12.79 -10.16 -4.32
CA GLU A 75 11.90 -10.48 -5.43
C GLU A 75 10.70 -9.52 -5.46
N THR A 76 10.08 -9.26 -4.31
CA THR A 76 8.96 -8.32 -4.20
C THR A 76 9.38 -6.92 -4.63
N GLU A 77 10.56 -6.45 -4.19
CA GLU A 77 11.09 -5.15 -4.62
C GLU A 77 11.30 -5.10 -6.13
N ARG A 78 11.94 -6.12 -6.72
CA ARG A 78 12.12 -6.19 -8.18
C ARG A 78 10.79 -6.13 -8.93
N ASN A 79 9.78 -6.84 -8.45
CA ASN A 79 8.45 -6.86 -9.05
C ASN A 79 7.77 -5.48 -8.97
N CYS A 80 7.89 -4.78 -7.84
CA CYS A 80 7.40 -3.41 -7.71
C CYS A 80 8.07 -2.47 -8.73
N ARG A 81 9.40 -2.52 -8.83
CA ARG A 81 10.17 -1.69 -9.78
C ARG A 81 9.80 -2.02 -11.23
N SER A 82 9.66 -3.30 -11.57
CA SER A 82 9.24 -3.74 -12.91
C SER A 82 7.84 -3.23 -13.26
N LEU A 83 6.92 -3.24 -12.30
CA LEU A 83 5.57 -2.71 -12.51
C LEU A 83 5.59 -1.19 -12.72
N LEU A 84 6.35 -0.43 -11.91
CA LEU A 84 6.52 1.02 -12.14
C LEU A 84 7.10 1.30 -13.52
N ALA A 85 8.16 0.60 -13.92
CA ALA A 85 8.77 0.76 -15.23
C ALA A 85 7.77 0.47 -16.37
N ALA A 86 6.99 -0.61 -16.25
CA ALA A 86 5.96 -0.96 -17.24
C ALA A 86 4.83 0.09 -17.34
N LEU A 87 4.55 0.80 -16.23
CA LEU A 87 3.58 1.89 -16.19
C LEU A 87 4.17 3.26 -16.55
N GLY A 88 5.49 3.36 -16.80
CA GLY A 88 6.18 4.62 -17.04
C GLY A 88 6.23 5.53 -15.80
N LEU A 89 6.23 4.96 -14.61
CA LEU A 89 6.20 5.67 -13.35
C LEU A 89 7.55 5.61 -12.64
N VAL A 90 7.90 6.69 -11.95
CA VAL A 90 9.08 6.80 -11.08
C VAL A 90 8.72 6.86 -9.59
N TYR A 91 7.42 6.88 -9.29
CA TYR A 91 6.84 6.92 -7.96
C TYR A 91 5.65 5.96 -7.88
N GLY A 92 5.50 5.29 -6.73
CA GLY A 92 4.30 4.52 -6.44
C GLY A 92 4.26 4.06 -4.98
N ALA A 93 3.06 4.08 -4.41
CA ALA A 93 2.76 3.55 -3.11
C ALA A 93 2.01 2.21 -3.27
N PHE A 94 2.68 1.12 -2.94
CA PHE A 94 2.17 -0.24 -3.04
C PHE A 94 1.56 -0.68 -1.73
N ASP A 95 0.42 -1.32 -1.77
CA ASP A 95 -0.20 -1.97 -0.62
C ASP A 95 -0.09 -3.48 -0.74
N PHE A 96 0.35 -4.11 0.34
CA PHE A 96 0.47 -5.56 0.49
C PHE A 96 -0.16 -6.02 1.80
N ILE A 97 -0.53 -7.30 1.86
CA ILE A 97 -0.72 -8.04 3.09
C ILE A 97 0.41 -9.06 3.20
N ARG A 98 1.14 -9.05 4.32
CA ARG A 98 2.06 -10.12 4.68
C ARG A 98 1.36 -11.03 5.69
N THR A 99 1.12 -12.28 5.31
CA THR A 99 0.50 -13.28 6.19
C THR A 99 1.45 -13.74 7.31
N ASP A 100 0.91 -14.42 8.30
CA ASP A 100 1.70 -15.01 9.39
C ASP A 100 2.67 -16.08 8.89
N SER A 101 2.38 -16.71 7.74
CA SER A 101 3.30 -17.63 7.04
C SER A 101 4.46 -16.92 6.33
N GLY A 102 4.41 -15.59 6.23
CA GLY A 102 5.44 -14.78 5.57
C GLY A 102 5.17 -14.50 4.08
N ASP A 103 4.05 -14.98 3.54
CA ASP A 103 3.68 -14.74 2.14
C ASP A 103 3.22 -13.29 1.94
N TRP A 104 3.62 -12.70 0.82
CA TRP A 104 3.28 -11.32 0.45
C TRP A 104 2.23 -11.32 -0.65
N TYR A 105 1.08 -10.73 -0.37
CA TYR A 105 -0.02 -10.56 -1.32
C TYR A 105 -0.11 -9.10 -1.75
N PHE A 106 0.10 -8.84 -3.02
CA PHE A 106 -0.09 -7.52 -3.62
C PHE A 106 -1.59 -7.19 -3.67
N LEU A 107 -1.94 -5.99 -3.26
CA LEU A 107 -3.32 -5.47 -3.30
C LEU A 107 -3.48 -4.44 -4.40
N GLU A 108 -2.70 -3.37 -4.35
CA GLU A 108 -2.79 -2.26 -5.30
C GLU A 108 -1.49 -1.46 -5.35
N VAL A 109 -1.33 -0.67 -6.42
CA VAL A 109 -0.36 0.43 -6.50
C VAL A 109 -1.09 1.74 -6.73
N ASN A 110 -0.76 2.75 -5.94
CA ASN A 110 -1.28 4.10 -6.07
C ASN A 110 -0.17 5.05 -6.55
N PRO A 111 -0.24 5.55 -7.80
CA PRO A 111 0.76 6.47 -8.35
C PRO A 111 0.70 7.89 -7.77
N ALA A 112 -0.33 8.20 -6.99
CA ALA A 112 -0.49 9.47 -6.27
C ALA A 112 -0.72 9.24 -4.76
N GLY A 113 -0.22 8.12 -4.23
CA GLY A 113 -0.40 7.74 -2.82
C GLY A 113 0.23 8.75 -1.85
N GLU A 114 -0.48 9.05 -0.77
CA GLU A 114 0.05 9.91 0.30
C GLU A 114 1.27 9.25 0.95
N TRP A 115 2.33 10.01 1.16
CA TRP A 115 3.60 9.57 1.74
C TRP A 115 4.01 10.40 2.97
N ALA A 116 3.61 11.69 3.03
CA ALA A 116 4.11 12.65 4.01
C ALA A 116 3.84 12.23 5.46
N TRP A 117 2.77 11.48 5.72
CA TRP A 117 2.47 10.97 7.05
C TRP A 117 3.52 9.96 7.54
N LEU A 118 4.12 9.16 6.65
CA LEU A 118 5.22 8.22 6.99
C LEU A 118 6.53 8.95 7.24
N ASP A 119 6.82 10.00 6.46
CA ASP A 119 7.95 10.90 6.71
C ASP A 119 7.86 11.50 8.12
N ILE A 120 6.68 12.03 8.48
CA ILE A 120 6.44 12.68 9.78
C ILE A 120 6.50 11.66 10.93
N GLU A 121 5.81 10.52 10.80
CA GLU A 121 5.67 9.54 11.88
C GLU A 121 6.98 8.77 12.16
N LEU A 122 7.78 8.50 11.14
CA LEU A 122 8.98 7.66 11.24
C LEU A 122 10.29 8.43 10.97
N GLY A 123 10.23 9.69 10.59
CA GLY A 123 11.43 10.47 10.23
C GLY A 123 12.13 9.91 8.98
N LEU A 124 11.38 9.36 8.02
CA LEU A 124 11.96 8.78 6.81
C LEU A 124 12.36 9.89 5.82
N PRO A 125 13.49 9.76 5.10
CA PRO A 125 13.94 10.79 4.17
C PRO A 125 13.16 10.77 2.84
N MET A 126 11.82 10.67 2.91
CA MET A 126 10.98 10.54 1.71
C MET A 126 10.89 11.86 0.95
N ARG A 127 10.85 12.97 1.68
CA ARG A 127 10.90 14.33 1.09
C ARG A 127 12.20 14.56 0.33
N ASP A 128 13.32 14.16 0.92
CA ASP A 128 14.63 14.34 0.30
C ASP A 128 14.73 13.49 -0.98
N ALA A 129 14.24 12.25 -0.94
CA ALA A 129 14.16 11.38 -2.12
C ALA A 129 13.29 11.99 -3.23
N LEU A 130 12.17 12.66 -2.90
CA LEU A 130 11.35 13.38 -3.88
C LEU A 130 12.07 14.60 -4.44
N ILE A 131 12.77 15.36 -3.61
CA ILE A 131 13.58 16.49 -4.05
C ILE A 131 14.66 16.03 -5.02
N ASP A 132 15.40 14.96 -4.67
CA ASP A 132 16.43 14.38 -5.53
C ASP A 132 15.86 13.88 -6.85
N LEU A 133 14.69 13.23 -6.83
CA LEU A 133 14.00 12.77 -8.02
C LEU A 133 13.62 13.94 -8.97
N LEU A 134 13.13 15.04 -8.39
CA LEU A 134 12.67 16.20 -9.17
C LEU A 134 13.82 17.08 -9.70
N TYR A 135 14.90 17.21 -8.91
CA TYR A 135 16.03 18.08 -9.26
C TYR A 135 17.21 17.32 -9.86
N GLY A 136 17.39 16.03 -9.52
CA GLY A 136 18.50 15.21 -10.02
C GLY A 136 18.44 14.90 -11.51
N ASN A 137 17.25 14.93 -12.10
CA ASN A 137 17.06 14.74 -13.55
C ASN A 137 17.51 15.93 -14.41
N HIS A 138 17.93 17.06 -13.83
CA HIS A 138 18.43 18.22 -14.58
C HIS A 138 19.94 18.23 -14.80
N GLN A 139 20.69 17.22 -14.30
CA GLN A 139 22.16 17.17 -14.48
C GLN A 139 22.61 16.14 -15.54
N SER A 140 21.70 15.49 -16.24
CA SER A 140 22.01 14.51 -17.29
C SER A 140 21.35 14.91 -18.61
N ALA A 141 21.72 16.06 -19.15
CA ALA A 141 21.43 16.49 -20.53
C ALA A 141 22.68 17.05 -21.16
#